data_afbcace1e40e2a4541ff4ac709db6fb3
#
_entry.id   afbcace1e40e2a4541ff4ac709db6fb3
#
_cell.length_a   1.000
_cell.length_b   1.000
_cell.length_c   1.000
_cell.angle_alpha   90.00
_cell.angle_beta   90.00
_cell.angle_gamma   90.00
#
_symmetry.space_group_name_H-M   'P 1'
#
loop_
_entity.id
_entity.type
_entity.pdbx_description
1 polymer ?
#
loop_
_entity_poly.entity_id
_entity_poly.type
_entity_poly.pdbx_seq_one_letter_code
_entity_poly.pdbx_strand_id
1 'polypeptide(L)'
;MIQEMVVSKVGIEVVDSHAHFFTFATIKRWLDSGGAGSLERIQKRVGNLTDMGTLTVPDETWDAGQMWIDEMDKYGISAVGMMISPEVWDEFNETRKKFPGRFLGYANINPAEENAVDVVKRAAKDGFQGIKLYPSSWDFHVYDEKVYPIYEEALKHNLLAIHHFGITIGATANLRFGNPLDIQKPAQDFPDLNFMIAHFGAGFFREVLMLMYQTDNVVMDTSGSNSWMKYQPYDLTIPKIFEKALRAGSAERIVFGTDSSFFPRGFRFNILEEQYNAVMSICPQLCYSKDDVDLIFRKNILRLTGFKPIQD
;
A
#
# COMPACT_ATOMS: atom_id res chain seq x y z
N MET A 1 24.19 12.37 -22.51
CA MET A 1 24.38 11.97 -21.11
C MET A 1 23.52 10.73 -20.92
N ILE A 2 24.13 9.61 -20.57
CA ILE A 2 23.36 8.41 -20.16
C ILE A 2 22.85 8.79 -18.77
N GLN A 3 21.53 8.91 -18.64
CA GLN A 3 20.87 9.13 -17.36
C GLN A 3 21.25 7.97 -16.43
N GLU A 4 21.88 8.25 -15.30
CA GLU A 4 22.13 7.25 -14.27
C GLU A 4 20.75 6.84 -13.71
N MET A 5 20.40 5.57 -13.90
CA MET A 5 19.19 5.01 -13.29
C MET A 5 19.31 5.07 -11.77
N VAL A 6 18.27 5.54 -11.12
CA VAL A 6 18.19 5.49 -9.65
C VAL A 6 18.10 4.04 -9.22
N VAL A 7 19.19 3.51 -8.68
CA VAL A 7 19.30 2.11 -8.27
C VAL A 7 19.33 2.03 -6.75
N SER A 8 18.42 1.23 -6.19
CA SER A 8 18.35 1.02 -4.74
C SER A 8 19.58 0.29 -4.19
N LYS A 9 19.73 0.32 -2.88
CA LYS A 9 20.82 -0.40 -2.19
C LYS A 9 20.80 -1.93 -2.40
N VAL A 10 19.70 -2.50 -2.92
CA VAL A 10 19.66 -3.91 -3.33
C VAL A 10 20.04 -4.13 -4.80
N GLY A 11 20.42 -3.09 -5.52
CA GLY A 11 20.99 -3.18 -6.87
C GLY A 11 19.97 -3.23 -8.01
N ILE A 12 18.71 -2.88 -7.76
CA ILE A 12 17.64 -2.75 -8.77
C ILE A 12 16.91 -1.41 -8.60
N GLU A 13 16.18 -0.96 -9.63
CA GLU A 13 15.21 0.11 -9.47
C GLU A 13 14.01 -0.38 -8.64
N VAL A 14 13.55 0.47 -7.72
CA VAL A 14 12.43 0.14 -6.83
C VAL A 14 11.41 1.27 -6.81
N VAL A 15 10.15 0.90 -6.95
CA VAL A 15 8.99 1.74 -6.63
C VAL A 15 8.24 1.06 -5.49
N ASP A 16 8.20 1.71 -4.33
CA ASP A 16 7.41 1.26 -3.19
C ASP A 16 5.93 1.62 -3.43
N SER A 17 5.07 0.64 -3.56
CA SER A 17 3.65 0.89 -3.86
C SER A 17 2.82 1.30 -2.65
N HIS A 18 3.35 1.21 -1.42
CA HIS A 18 2.54 1.34 -0.23
C HIS A 18 3.29 1.95 0.96
N ALA A 19 3.03 3.21 1.20
CA ALA A 19 3.44 3.93 2.39
C ALA A 19 2.34 4.91 2.85
N HIS A 20 2.53 5.56 3.97
CA HIS A 20 1.57 6.51 4.54
C HIS A 20 2.20 7.89 4.67
N PHE A 21 1.52 8.91 4.18
CA PHE A 21 1.95 10.29 4.29
C PHE A 21 1.43 10.89 5.60
N PHE A 22 2.18 10.70 6.69
CA PHE A 22 1.86 11.26 7.99
C PHE A 22 2.60 12.56 8.22
N THR A 23 1.84 13.61 8.55
CA THR A 23 2.31 14.96 8.78
C THR A 23 1.89 15.44 10.17
N PHE A 24 2.23 16.69 10.50
CA PHE A 24 1.71 17.35 11.71
C PHE A 24 0.17 17.28 11.78
N ALA A 25 -0.52 17.52 10.66
CA ALA A 25 -1.99 17.48 10.63
C ALA A 25 -2.55 16.10 11.01
N THR A 26 -1.92 15.01 10.53
CA THR A 26 -2.31 13.63 10.92
C THR A 26 -2.14 13.41 12.43
N ILE A 27 -0.98 13.77 12.96
CA ILE A 27 -0.67 13.57 14.37
C ILE A 27 -1.57 14.43 15.26
N LYS A 28 -1.80 15.68 14.86
CA LYS A 28 -2.72 16.59 15.56
C LYS A 28 -4.14 16.00 15.63
N ARG A 29 -4.66 15.45 14.53
CA ARG A 29 -5.95 14.77 14.51
C ARG A 29 -6.00 13.60 15.52
N TRP A 30 -4.92 12.80 15.61
CA TRP A 30 -4.86 11.71 16.61
C TRP A 30 -4.80 12.21 18.05
N LEU A 31 -4.07 13.30 18.31
CA LEU A 31 -4.04 13.94 19.64
C LEU A 31 -5.43 14.44 20.05
N ASP A 32 -6.16 15.04 19.10
CA ASP A 32 -7.48 15.63 19.35
C ASP A 32 -8.60 14.56 19.43
N SER A 33 -8.44 13.40 18.80
CA SER A 33 -9.51 12.40 18.66
C SER A 33 -9.88 11.66 19.95
N GLY A 34 -8.94 11.52 20.89
CA GLY A 34 -9.15 10.68 22.08
C GLY A 34 -9.50 9.22 21.76
N GLY A 35 -9.86 8.43 22.76
CA GLY A 35 -10.41 7.08 22.58
C GLY A 35 -9.47 6.07 21.89
N ALA A 36 -10.03 5.19 21.06
CA ALA A 36 -9.30 4.07 20.44
C ALA A 36 -8.29 4.51 19.36
N GLY A 37 -8.55 5.63 18.70
CA GLY A 37 -7.66 6.24 17.71
C GLY A 37 -6.66 7.25 18.28
N SER A 38 -6.62 7.42 19.61
CA SER A 38 -5.70 8.38 20.23
C SER A 38 -4.24 8.02 20.03
N LEU A 39 -3.38 9.03 19.94
CA LEU A 39 -1.93 8.86 19.81
C LEU A 39 -1.37 7.93 20.89
N GLU A 40 -1.79 8.05 22.14
CA GLU A 40 -1.34 7.23 23.25
C GLU A 40 -1.59 5.73 22.99
N ARG A 41 -2.79 5.37 22.50
CA ARG A 41 -3.13 3.97 22.19
C ARG A 41 -2.38 3.46 20.97
N ILE A 42 -2.18 4.30 19.96
CA ILE A 42 -1.36 3.97 18.78
C ILE A 42 0.08 3.75 19.22
N GLN A 43 0.67 4.66 20.01
CA GLN A 43 2.03 4.52 20.54
C GLN A 43 2.21 3.25 21.38
N LYS A 44 1.24 2.94 22.25
CA LYS A 44 1.27 1.72 23.07
C LYS A 44 1.29 0.45 22.21
N ARG A 45 0.52 0.43 21.11
CA ARG A 45 0.50 -0.71 20.18
C ARG A 45 1.76 -0.78 19.33
N VAL A 46 2.17 0.35 18.78
CA VAL A 46 3.40 0.48 17.98
C VAL A 46 4.63 0.08 18.80
N GLY A 47 4.71 0.51 20.07
CA GLY A 47 5.82 0.15 20.96
C GLY A 47 5.93 -1.36 21.27
N ASN A 48 4.89 -2.15 21.02
CA ASN A 48 4.91 -3.61 21.11
C ASN A 48 5.35 -4.30 19.80
N LEU A 49 5.55 -3.55 18.74
CA LEU A 49 6.02 -4.05 17.45
C LEU A 49 7.50 -3.69 17.30
N THR A 50 8.34 -4.70 17.35
CA THR A 50 9.81 -4.56 17.45
C THR A 50 10.45 -3.74 16.32
N ASP A 51 9.80 -3.63 15.17
CA ASP A 51 10.28 -2.91 13.99
C ASP A 51 9.68 -1.50 13.79
N MET A 52 8.71 -1.11 14.64
CA MET A 52 8.00 0.17 14.45
C MET A 52 8.72 1.39 15.03
N GLY A 53 9.62 1.20 15.99
CA GLY A 53 10.30 2.31 16.65
C GLY A 53 9.36 3.20 17.48
N THR A 54 9.86 4.33 17.93
CA THR A 54 9.07 5.33 18.65
C THR A 54 8.51 6.34 17.66
N LEU A 55 7.20 6.55 17.68
CA LEU A 55 6.56 7.63 16.93
C LEU A 55 6.99 8.98 17.52
N THR A 56 7.65 9.80 16.71
CA THR A 56 7.95 11.18 17.07
C THR A 56 6.75 12.05 16.72
N VAL A 57 6.31 12.88 17.66
CA VAL A 57 5.28 13.89 17.40
C VAL A 57 5.96 15.06 16.68
N PRO A 58 5.59 15.34 15.41
CA PRO A 58 6.12 16.48 14.69
C PRO A 58 5.59 17.81 15.25
N ASP A 59 6.26 18.87 14.94
CA ASP A 59 5.77 20.23 15.09
C ASP A 59 5.32 20.82 13.72
N GLU A 60 4.81 22.05 13.74
CA GLU A 60 4.29 22.72 12.55
C GLU A 60 5.34 23.01 11.47
N THR A 61 6.63 22.92 11.82
CA THR A 61 7.75 23.20 10.90
C THR A 61 8.19 21.95 10.13
N TRP A 62 7.58 20.81 10.37
CA TRP A 62 7.96 19.53 9.80
C TRP A 62 7.57 19.41 8.32
N ASP A 63 8.55 19.44 7.42
CA ASP A 63 8.36 19.16 5.99
C ASP A 63 8.41 17.65 5.75
N ALA A 64 7.25 16.97 5.87
CA ALA A 64 7.14 15.54 5.66
C ALA A 64 7.57 15.15 4.23
N GLY A 65 7.29 15.99 3.24
CA GLY A 65 7.69 15.76 1.85
C GLY A 65 9.20 15.70 1.69
N GLN A 66 9.93 16.66 2.27
CA GLN A 66 11.40 16.66 2.23
C GLN A 66 11.98 15.45 2.97
N MET A 67 11.45 15.12 4.15
CA MET A 67 11.91 13.95 4.91
C MET A 67 11.75 12.65 4.13
N TRP A 68 10.66 12.49 3.39
CA TRP A 68 10.46 11.33 2.52
C TRP A 68 11.45 11.31 1.36
N ILE A 69 11.75 12.45 0.74
CA ILE A 69 12.76 12.54 -0.32
C ILE A 69 14.13 12.15 0.21
N ASP A 70 14.53 12.66 1.38
CA ASP A 70 15.81 12.33 2.00
C ASP A 70 15.95 10.81 2.26
N GLU A 71 14.88 10.16 2.71
CA GLU A 71 14.86 8.69 2.90
C GLU A 71 14.88 7.94 1.56
N MET A 72 14.13 8.38 0.57
CA MET A 72 14.12 7.77 -0.77
C MET A 72 15.51 7.86 -1.42
N ASP A 73 16.15 9.02 -1.37
CA ASP A 73 17.49 9.24 -1.94
C ASP A 73 18.55 8.43 -1.19
N LYS A 74 18.46 8.37 0.14
CA LYS A 74 19.35 7.57 0.99
C LYS A 74 19.35 6.07 0.61
N TYR A 75 18.22 5.54 0.18
CA TYR A 75 18.08 4.12 -0.16
C TYR A 75 17.96 3.85 -1.67
N GLY A 76 17.95 4.88 -2.52
CA GLY A 76 17.82 4.77 -3.96
C GLY A 76 16.43 4.29 -4.40
N ILE A 77 15.38 4.85 -3.81
CA ILE A 77 13.98 4.54 -4.15
C ILE A 77 13.46 5.55 -5.16
N SER A 78 13.01 5.07 -6.32
CA SER A 78 12.61 5.94 -7.43
C SER A 78 11.32 6.70 -7.14
N ALA A 79 10.30 6.00 -6.60
CA ALA A 79 9.03 6.60 -6.22
C ALA A 79 8.35 5.82 -5.10
N VAL A 80 7.43 6.48 -4.38
CA VAL A 80 6.65 5.88 -3.29
C VAL A 80 5.16 6.20 -3.44
N GLY A 81 4.32 5.17 -3.31
CA GLY A 81 2.87 5.28 -3.27
C GLY A 81 2.37 5.60 -1.86
N MET A 82 1.67 6.72 -1.72
CA MET A 82 1.24 7.27 -0.44
C MET A 82 -0.26 7.18 -0.25
N MET A 83 -0.69 6.64 0.89
CA MET A 83 -2.08 6.69 1.35
C MET A 83 -2.38 8.07 1.91
N ILE A 84 -3.38 8.75 1.32
CA ILE A 84 -3.69 10.16 1.58
C ILE A 84 -5.05 10.29 2.22
N SER A 85 -5.06 10.78 3.45
CA SER A 85 -6.29 11.16 4.14
C SER A 85 -6.65 12.64 3.88
N PRO A 86 -7.92 13.03 4.08
CA PRO A 86 -8.39 14.36 3.71
C PRO A 86 -7.59 15.51 4.32
N GLU A 87 -7.14 15.36 5.56
CA GLU A 87 -6.43 16.40 6.30
C GLU A 87 -5.02 16.72 5.77
N VAL A 88 -4.41 15.81 5.00
CA VAL A 88 -3.05 16.01 4.44
C VAL A 88 -3.07 16.21 2.92
N TRP A 89 -4.25 16.31 2.32
CA TRP A 89 -4.42 16.33 0.87
C TRP A 89 -3.70 17.49 0.17
N ASP A 90 -3.87 18.69 0.67
CA ASP A 90 -3.30 19.87 0.05
C ASP A 90 -1.77 19.91 0.25
N GLU A 91 -1.28 19.53 1.45
CA GLU A 91 0.15 19.39 1.74
C GLU A 91 0.81 18.35 0.83
N PHE A 92 0.14 17.22 0.58
CA PHE A 92 0.62 16.21 -0.34
C PHE A 92 0.66 16.70 -1.79
N ASN A 93 -0.34 17.46 -2.23
CA ASN A 93 -0.34 18.05 -3.57
C ASN A 93 0.81 19.06 -3.75
N GLU A 94 1.11 19.88 -2.75
CA GLU A 94 2.27 20.78 -2.78
C GLU A 94 3.59 19.97 -2.80
N THR A 95 3.68 18.89 -2.01
CA THR A 95 4.82 17.98 -2.04
C THR A 95 5.05 17.40 -3.44
N ARG A 96 3.99 16.91 -4.11
CA ARG A 96 4.09 16.37 -5.47
C ARG A 96 4.52 17.41 -6.51
N LYS A 97 4.11 18.66 -6.35
CA LYS A 97 4.55 19.77 -7.22
C LYS A 97 6.03 20.09 -7.00
N LYS A 98 6.48 20.07 -5.74
CA LYS A 98 7.88 20.31 -5.36
C LYS A 98 8.79 19.17 -5.86
N PHE A 99 8.32 17.93 -5.82
CA PHE A 99 9.07 16.72 -6.17
C PHE A 99 8.34 15.89 -7.24
N PRO A 100 8.26 16.37 -8.47
CA PRO A 100 7.52 15.69 -9.52
C PRO A 100 8.09 14.30 -9.79
N GLY A 101 7.20 13.31 -10.06
CA GLY A 101 7.58 11.93 -10.37
C GLY A 101 8.11 11.09 -9.20
N ARG A 102 8.09 11.61 -7.97
CA ARG A 102 8.56 10.87 -6.79
C ARG A 102 7.43 10.24 -5.97
N PHE A 103 6.19 10.70 -6.11
CA PHE A 103 5.07 10.25 -5.28
C PHE A 103 3.83 9.88 -6.10
N LEU A 104 3.32 8.66 -5.91
CA LEU A 104 1.98 8.26 -6.31
C LEU A 104 1.02 8.61 -5.17
N GLY A 105 -0.19 9.06 -5.49
CA GLY A 105 -1.23 9.35 -4.49
C GLY A 105 -2.37 8.35 -4.55
N TYR A 106 -2.82 7.86 -3.40
CA TYR A 106 -4.01 7.03 -3.25
C TYR A 106 -4.94 7.66 -2.22
N ALA A 107 -6.12 8.07 -2.66
CA ALA A 107 -7.08 8.76 -1.80
C ALA A 107 -7.80 7.78 -0.86
N ASN A 108 -7.82 8.03 0.43
CA ASN A 108 -8.65 7.28 1.36
C ASN A 108 -10.12 7.62 1.13
N ILE A 109 -10.96 6.60 0.83
CA ILE A 109 -12.38 6.74 0.53
C ILE A 109 -13.20 5.94 1.55
N ASN A 110 -14.01 6.63 2.34
CA ASN A 110 -14.97 5.99 3.23
C ASN A 110 -16.36 5.96 2.57
N PRO A 111 -16.90 4.77 2.20
CA PRO A 111 -18.20 4.67 1.52
C PRO A 111 -19.40 5.12 2.37
N ALA A 112 -19.22 5.35 3.65
CA ALA A 112 -20.27 5.87 4.52
C ALA A 112 -20.46 7.40 4.42
N GLU A 113 -19.51 8.11 3.80
CA GLU A 113 -19.57 9.55 3.60
C GLU A 113 -20.37 9.88 2.34
N GLU A 114 -21.31 10.83 2.45
CA GLU A 114 -22.18 11.23 1.32
C GLU A 114 -21.40 11.72 0.10
N ASN A 115 -20.22 12.32 0.30
CA ASN A 115 -19.36 12.86 -0.75
C ASN A 115 -18.30 11.87 -1.25
N ALA A 116 -18.39 10.56 -0.91
CA ALA A 116 -17.36 9.57 -1.25
C ALA A 116 -17.00 9.55 -2.75
N VAL A 117 -18.00 9.60 -3.63
CA VAL A 117 -17.80 9.64 -5.10
C VAL A 117 -17.14 10.95 -5.53
N ASP A 118 -17.46 12.08 -4.91
CA ASP A 118 -16.84 13.37 -5.25
C ASP A 118 -15.38 13.43 -4.80
N VAL A 119 -15.02 12.71 -3.72
CA VAL A 119 -13.61 12.53 -3.34
C VAL A 119 -12.85 11.72 -4.39
N VAL A 120 -13.46 10.69 -5.00
CA VAL A 120 -12.85 9.95 -6.13
C VAL A 120 -12.62 10.86 -7.33
N LYS A 121 -13.62 11.67 -7.71
CA LYS A 121 -13.48 12.67 -8.79
C LYS A 121 -12.38 13.68 -8.51
N ARG A 122 -12.30 14.17 -7.27
CA ARG A 122 -11.22 15.06 -6.83
C ARG A 122 -9.86 14.38 -6.98
N ALA A 123 -9.73 13.13 -6.54
CA ALA A 123 -8.50 12.36 -6.65
C ALA A 123 -8.04 12.24 -8.12
N ALA A 124 -8.96 11.90 -9.01
CA ALA A 124 -8.68 11.82 -10.44
C ALA A 124 -8.25 13.18 -11.02
N LYS A 125 -8.97 14.26 -10.68
CA LYS A 125 -8.66 15.64 -11.12
C LYS A 125 -7.28 16.09 -10.65
N ASP A 126 -6.92 15.75 -9.41
CA ASP A 126 -5.63 16.09 -8.80
C ASP A 126 -4.51 15.12 -9.26
N GLY A 127 -4.81 14.17 -10.16
CA GLY A 127 -3.84 13.25 -10.75
C GLY A 127 -3.33 12.19 -9.76
N PHE A 128 -4.17 11.72 -8.87
CA PHE A 128 -3.89 10.54 -8.04
C PHE A 128 -3.98 9.27 -8.89
N GLN A 129 -3.30 8.20 -8.46
CA GLN A 129 -3.19 6.95 -9.17
C GLN A 129 -4.16 5.88 -8.66
N GLY A 130 -4.81 6.12 -7.53
CA GLY A 130 -5.75 5.15 -6.99
C GLY A 130 -6.55 5.66 -5.80
N ILE A 131 -7.39 4.76 -5.31
CA ILE A 131 -8.20 4.95 -4.11
C ILE A 131 -7.89 3.86 -3.09
N LYS A 132 -8.06 4.16 -1.81
CA LYS A 132 -7.84 3.24 -0.70
C LYS A 132 -9.08 3.09 0.16
N LEU A 133 -9.50 1.86 0.37
CA LEU A 133 -10.63 1.50 1.23
C LEU A 133 -10.19 0.61 2.39
N TYR A 134 -10.83 0.78 3.55
CA TYR A 134 -10.53 0.05 4.78
C TYR A 134 -11.80 -0.64 5.32
N PRO A 135 -12.25 -1.76 4.72
CA PRO A 135 -13.52 -2.41 5.07
C PRO A 135 -13.65 -2.72 6.56
N SER A 136 -12.62 -3.32 7.15
CA SER A 136 -12.62 -3.69 8.57
C SER A 136 -12.53 -2.51 9.54
N SER A 137 -12.09 -1.33 9.08
CA SER A 137 -12.01 -0.12 9.93
C SER A 137 -13.26 0.75 9.85
N TRP A 138 -14.04 0.61 8.79
CA TRP A 138 -15.22 1.43 8.51
C TRP A 138 -16.52 0.62 8.40
N ASP A 139 -16.50 -0.66 8.78
CA ASP A 139 -17.66 -1.55 8.93
C ASP A 139 -18.54 -1.64 7.66
N PHE A 140 -17.96 -2.03 6.53
CA PHE A 140 -18.70 -2.25 5.29
C PHE A 140 -18.17 -3.46 4.52
N HIS A 141 -19.05 -4.13 3.76
CA HIS A 141 -18.63 -5.08 2.75
C HIS A 141 -18.34 -4.37 1.42
N VAL A 142 -17.26 -4.78 0.75
CA VAL A 142 -16.83 -4.15 -0.52
C VAL A 142 -17.82 -4.40 -1.68
N TYR A 143 -18.76 -5.33 -1.51
CA TYR A 143 -19.87 -5.60 -2.43
C TYR A 143 -21.18 -4.88 -2.04
N ASP A 144 -21.19 -4.05 -0.99
CA ASP A 144 -22.36 -3.24 -0.64
C ASP A 144 -22.70 -2.26 -1.78
N GLU A 145 -24.00 -2.05 -2.07
CA GLU A 145 -24.46 -1.18 -3.15
C GLU A 145 -23.85 0.23 -3.10
N LYS A 146 -23.64 0.77 -1.90
CA LYS A 146 -23.03 2.09 -1.70
C LYS A 146 -21.56 2.19 -2.16
N VAL A 147 -20.87 1.06 -2.37
CA VAL A 147 -19.48 1.03 -2.82
C VAL A 147 -19.37 1.04 -4.35
N TYR A 148 -20.38 0.52 -5.05
CA TYR A 148 -20.34 0.39 -6.51
C TYR A 148 -20.15 1.72 -7.25
N PRO A 149 -20.81 2.83 -6.88
CA PRO A 149 -20.55 4.13 -7.51
C PRO A 149 -19.11 4.62 -7.36
N ILE A 150 -18.41 4.20 -6.28
CA ILE A 150 -16.97 4.48 -6.08
C ILE A 150 -16.14 3.71 -7.11
N TYR A 151 -16.45 2.43 -7.37
CA TYR A 151 -15.76 1.62 -8.36
C TYR A 151 -16.04 2.08 -9.79
N GLU A 152 -17.30 2.46 -10.10
CA GLU A 152 -17.66 3.04 -11.39
C GLU A 152 -16.83 4.30 -11.69
N GLU A 153 -16.70 5.18 -10.70
CA GLU A 153 -15.93 6.41 -10.88
C GLU A 153 -14.42 6.13 -10.92
N ALA A 154 -13.91 5.17 -10.13
CA ALA A 154 -12.52 4.74 -10.19
C ALA A 154 -12.17 4.13 -11.55
N LEU A 155 -13.03 3.28 -12.11
CA LEU A 155 -12.88 2.68 -13.44
C LEU A 155 -12.83 3.75 -14.55
N LYS A 156 -13.73 4.72 -14.51
CA LYS A 156 -13.77 5.84 -15.46
C LYS A 156 -12.43 6.59 -15.58
N HIS A 157 -11.72 6.68 -14.47
CA HIS A 157 -10.46 7.42 -14.35
C HIS A 157 -9.23 6.53 -14.31
N ASN A 158 -9.36 5.22 -14.54
CA ASN A 158 -8.29 4.22 -14.46
C ASN A 158 -7.53 4.25 -13.12
N LEU A 159 -8.25 4.47 -12.01
CA LEU A 159 -7.69 4.47 -10.67
C LEU A 159 -7.59 3.05 -10.13
N LEU A 160 -6.45 2.71 -9.53
CA LEU A 160 -6.26 1.43 -8.83
C LEU A 160 -7.10 1.41 -7.54
N ALA A 161 -7.91 0.36 -7.32
CA ALA A 161 -8.71 0.21 -6.11
C ALA A 161 -7.98 -0.66 -5.06
N ILE A 162 -7.45 -0.03 -4.01
CA ILE A 162 -6.64 -0.68 -2.99
C ILE A 162 -7.48 -0.96 -1.75
N HIS A 163 -7.42 -2.18 -1.23
CA HIS A 163 -8.21 -2.61 -0.07
C HIS A 163 -7.32 -3.16 1.05
N HIS A 164 -7.57 -2.68 2.28
CA HIS A 164 -6.99 -3.25 3.48
C HIS A 164 -7.98 -4.21 4.13
N PHE A 165 -7.76 -5.50 3.94
CA PHE A 165 -8.47 -6.56 4.64
C PHE A 165 -7.66 -7.08 5.82
N GLY A 166 -8.27 -7.98 6.62
CA GLY A 166 -7.58 -8.66 7.71
C GLY A 166 -7.29 -7.79 8.92
N ILE A 167 -6.22 -8.16 9.62
CA ILE A 167 -5.82 -7.46 10.84
C ILE A 167 -5.16 -6.12 10.55
N THR A 168 -5.37 -5.16 11.45
CA THR A 168 -4.74 -3.83 11.40
C THR A 168 -4.20 -3.44 12.78
N ILE A 169 -3.37 -2.39 12.82
CA ILE A 169 -2.87 -1.82 14.07
C ILE A 169 -4.02 -1.24 14.93
N GLY A 170 -5.09 -0.77 14.30
CA GLY A 170 -6.23 -0.17 14.98
C GLY A 170 -6.98 -1.17 15.88
N ALA A 171 -7.36 -0.73 17.09
CA ALA A 171 -8.20 -1.53 18.00
C ALA A 171 -9.67 -1.57 17.56
N THR A 172 -10.02 -0.78 16.54
CA THR A 172 -11.39 -0.58 16.05
C THR A 172 -11.73 -1.48 14.89
N ALA A 173 -10.77 -2.24 14.33
CA ALA A 173 -11.03 -3.10 13.18
C ALA A 173 -12.01 -4.23 13.53
N ASN A 174 -13.04 -4.35 12.71
CA ASN A 174 -14.05 -5.40 12.78
C ASN A 174 -13.74 -6.47 11.71
N LEU A 175 -13.21 -7.61 12.14
CA LEU A 175 -12.78 -8.67 11.23
C LEU A 175 -13.94 -9.35 10.47
N ARG A 176 -15.21 -9.05 10.80
CA ARG A 176 -16.36 -9.48 9.98
C ARG A 176 -16.31 -8.91 8.57
N PHE A 177 -15.71 -7.73 8.41
CA PHE A 177 -15.50 -7.05 7.13
C PHE A 177 -14.06 -7.25 6.60
N GLY A 178 -13.29 -8.12 7.23
CA GLY A 178 -11.88 -8.31 6.93
C GLY A 178 -11.57 -9.43 5.93
N ASN A 179 -12.57 -10.14 5.40
CA ASN A 179 -12.32 -11.26 4.50
C ASN A 179 -12.16 -10.77 3.06
N PRO A 180 -11.00 -10.96 2.42
CA PRO A 180 -10.78 -10.53 1.04
C PRO A 180 -11.62 -11.28 0.00
N LEU A 181 -12.24 -12.42 0.33
CA LEU A 181 -13.18 -13.10 -0.60
C LEU A 181 -14.37 -12.22 -0.98
N ASP A 182 -14.70 -11.22 -0.19
CA ASP A 182 -15.72 -10.23 -0.50
C ASP A 182 -15.43 -9.49 -1.82
N ILE A 183 -14.15 -9.40 -2.25
CA ILE A 183 -13.77 -8.72 -3.50
C ILE A 183 -14.14 -9.53 -4.75
N GLN A 184 -14.43 -10.82 -4.64
CA GLN A 184 -14.69 -11.66 -5.80
C GLN A 184 -15.86 -11.12 -6.64
N LYS A 185 -16.95 -10.72 -6.00
CA LYS A 185 -18.12 -10.19 -6.71
C LYS A 185 -17.81 -8.86 -7.42
N PRO A 186 -17.26 -7.82 -6.74
CA PRO A 186 -16.81 -6.60 -7.43
C PRO A 186 -15.80 -6.87 -8.56
N ALA A 187 -14.84 -7.78 -8.38
CA ALA A 187 -13.85 -8.09 -9.41
C ALA A 187 -14.50 -8.70 -10.67
N GLN A 188 -15.56 -9.47 -10.52
CA GLN A 188 -16.34 -10.00 -11.64
C GLN A 188 -17.24 -8.95 -12.31
N ASP A 189 -17.82 -8.04 -11.52
CA ASP A 189 -18.70 -6.98 -12.04
C ASP A 189 -17.92 -5.84 -12.73
N PHE A 190 -16.66 -5.64 -12.34
CA PHE A 190 -15.76 -4.63 -12.89
C PHE A 190 -14.46 -5.26 -13.44
N PRO A 191 -14.53 -6.05 -14.53
CA PRO A 191 -13.38 -6.82 -15.03
C PRO A 191 -12.20 -5.93 -15.50
N ASP A 192 -12.46 -4.68 -15.87
CA ASP A 192 -11.45 -3.73 -16.29
C ASP A 192 -10.89 -2.86 -15.15
N LEU A 193 -11.44 -2.96 -13.93
CA LEU A 193 -10.90 -2.30 -12.74
C LEU A 193 -9.92 -3.23 -12.04
N ASN A 194 -8.70 -2.73 -11.77
CA ASN A 194 -7.73 -3.49 -10.98
C ASN A 194 -7.97 -3.30 -9.48
N PHE A 195 -8.02 -4.42 -8.75
CA PHE A 195 -8.16 -4.46 -7.30
C PHE A 195 -6.85 -4.92 -6.66
N MET A 196 -6.27 -4.12 -5.77
CA MET A 196 -5.07 -4.49 -5.03
C MET A 196 -5.39 -4.80 -3.57
N ILE A 197 -5.00 -5.98 -3.09
CA ILE A 197 -5.18 -6.43 -1.71
C ILE A 197 -3.88 -6.21 -0.96
N ALA A 198 -3.92 -5.37 0.07
CA ALA A 198 -2.76 -5.00 0.86
C ALA A 198 -2.26 -6.14 1.77
N HIS A 199 -0.95 -6.14 2.05
CA HIS A 199 -0.30 -6.95 3.09
C HIS A 199 -0.49 -8.46 2.94
N PHE A 200 -0.47 -8.99 1.71
CA PHE A 200 -0.80 -10.39 1.42
C PHE A 200 -2.17 -10.82 2.01
N GLY A 201 -3.09 -9.86 2.23
CA GLY A 201 -4.38 -10.11 2.88
C GLY A 201 -4.36 -10.08 4.42
N ALA A 202 -3.22 -9.69 5.05
CA ALA A 202 -3.08 -9.46 6.49
C ALA A 202 -3.74 -10.53 7.38
N GLY A 203 -3.39 -11.80 7.14
CA GLY A 203 -3.90 -12.97 7.85
C GLY A 203 -4.83 -13.86 7.03
N PHE A 204 -5.39 -13.37 5.91
CA PHE A 204 -6.22 -14.11 4.96
C PHE A 204 -5.45 -14.49 3.69
N PHE A 205 -4.19 -14.85 3.83
CA PHE A 205 -3.29 -15.13 2.71
C PHE A 205 -3.82 -16.23 1.78
N ARG A 206 -4.38 -17.32 2.34
CA ARG A 206 -4.99 -18.41 1.56
C ARG A 206 -6.14 -17.91 0.69
N GLU A 207 -6.99 -17.05 1.24
CA GLU A 207 -8.13 -16.47 0.56
C GLU A 207 -7.68 -15.58 -0.61
N VAL A 208 -6.61 -14.82 -0.44
CA VAL A 208 -6.02 -14.02 -1.53
C VAL A 208 -5.47 -14.92 -2.64
N LEU A 209 -4.80 -16.02 -2.32
CA LEU A 209 -4.33 -16.98 -3.33
C LEU A 209 -5.51 -17.58 -4.14
N MET A 210 -6.63 -17.92 -3.47
CA MET A 210 -7.83 -18.41 -4.14
C MET A 210 -8.45 -17.34 -5.06
N LEU A 211 -8.50 -16.09 -4.63
CA LEU A 211 -8.96 -14.98 -5.46
C LEU A 211 -8.07 -14.78 -6.70
N MET A 212 -6.75 -14.79 -6.53
CA MET A 212 -5.82 -14.67 -7.66
C MET A 212 -5.99 -15.81 -8.66
N TYR A 213 -6.41 -16.99 -8.22
CA TYR A 213 -6.74 -18.09 -9.11
C TYR A 213 -8.10 -17.89 -9.83
N GLN A 214 -9.09 -17.30 -9.16
CA GLN A 214 -10.47 -17.16 -9.66
C GLN A 214 -10.74 -15.85 -10.41
N THR A 215 -9.81 -14.90 -10.43
CA THR A 215 -9.97 -13.57 -11.03
C THR A 215 -8.71 -13.17 -11.79
N ASP A 216 -8.84 -12.31 -12.81
CA ASP A 216 -7.71 -11.83 -13.60
C ASP A 216 -7.24 -10.42 -13.16
N ASN A 217 -8.09 -9.67 -12.46
CA ASN A 217 -7.91 -8.27 -12.11
C ASN A 217 -7.64 -8.02 -10.61
N VAL A 218 -7.42 -9.07 -9.82
CA VAL A 218 -6.99 -8.96 -8.42
C VAL A 218 -5.49 -9.16 -8.33
N VAL A 219 -4.79 -8.20 -7.73
CA VAL A 219 -3.35 -8.22 -7.47
C VAL A 219 -3.07 -8.15 -5.98
N MET A 220 -1.91 -8.57 -5.56
CA MET A 220 -1.48 -8.67 -4.17
C MET A 220 -0.34 -7.68 -3.92
N ASP A 221 -0.46 -6.88 -2.86
CA ASP A 221 0.59 -6.02 -2.32
C ASP A 221 1.31 -6.76 -1.18
N THR A 222 2.63 -6.67 -1.15
CA THR A 222 3.48 -7.41 -0.22
C THR A 222 3.84 -6.64 1.04
N SER A 223 3.30 -5.44 1.22
CA SER A 223 3.70 -4.46 2.22
C SER A 223 3.53 -4.93 3.67
N GLY A 224 4.19 -4.25 4.59
CA GLY A 224 4.08 -4.46 6.02
C GLY A 224 5.09 -5.44 6.61
N SER A 225 5.09 -5.53 7.95
CA SER A 225 5.96 -6.44 8.69
C SER A 225 5.58 -7.92 8.57
N ASN A 226 4.44 -8.19 7.96
CA ASN A 226 3.90 -9.55 7.79
C ASN A 226 3.79 -10.36 9.11
N SER A 227 3.69 -9.64 10.25
CA SER A 227 3.55 -10.25 11.58
C SER A 227 2.29 -11.10 11.74
N TRP A 228 1.34 -11.01 10.82
CA TRP A 228 0.17 -11.86 10.73
C TRP A 228 0.54 -13.34 10.51
N MET A 229 1.73 -13.64 9.99
CA MET A 229 2.23 -15.01 9.80
C MET A 229 2.17 -15.85 11.09
N LYS A 230 2.43 -15.21 12.24
CA LYS A 230 2.40 -15.90 13.56
C LYS A 230 1.01 -16.39 13.98
N TYR A 231 -0.05 -15.95 13.33
CA TYR A 231 -1.43 -16.39 13.59
C TYR A 231 -1.89 -17.51 12.66
N GLN A 232 -1.03 -17.92 11.72
CA GLN A 232 -1.34 -19.05 10.85
C GLN A 232 -1.15 -20.39 11.59
N PRO A 233 -1.98 -21.40 11.32
CA PRO A 233 -1.85 -22.71 11.97
C PRO A 233 -0.67 -23.54 11.46
N TYR A 234 0.17 -22.99 10.60
CA TYR A 234 1.34 -23.61 10.00
C TYR A 234 2.48 -22.59 9.87
N ASP A 235 3.72 -23.07 9.89
CA ASP A 235 4.90 -22.20 9.76
C ASP A 235 5.01 -21.59 8.38
N LEU A 236 4.97 -20.27 8.35
CA LEU A 236 5.24 -19.46 7.16
C LEU A 236 6.54 -18.68 7.32
N THR A 237 7.24 -18.55 6.21
CA THR A 237 8.39 -17.65 6.05
C THR A 237 8.17 -16.78 4.82
N ILE A 238 8.83 -15.64 4.73
CA ILE A 238 8.70 -14.75 3.57
C ILE A 238 9.01 -15.48 2.25
N PRO A 239 10.08 -16.31 2.12
CA PRO A 239 10.27 -17.11 0.90
C PRO A 239 9.10 -18.05 0.58
N LYS A 240 8.52 -18.72 1.56
CA LYS A 240 7.35 -19.61 1.33
C LYS A 240 6.11 -18.85 0.88
N ILE A 241 5.90 -17.64 1.40
CA ILE A 241 4.80 -16.76 0.98
C ILE A 241 4.97 -16.39 -0.48
N PHE A 242 6.14 -15.90 -0.87
CA PHE A 242 6.43 -15.55 -2.26
C PHE A 242 6.33 -16.76 -3.19
N GLU A 243 6.85 -17.92 -2.78
CA GLU A 243 6.72 -19.16 -3.57
C GLU A 243 5.24 -19.47 -3.87
N LYS A 244 4.39 -19.44 -2.83
CA LYS A 244 2.96 -19.71 -3.01
C LYS A 244 2.27 -18.65 -3.85
N ALA A 245 2.58 -17.37 -3.66
CA ALA A 245 2.02 -16.26 -4.41
C ALA A 245 2.40 -16.33 -5.91
N LEU A 246 3.66 -16.61 -6.21
CA LEU A 246 4.16 -16.78 -7.58
C LEU A 246 3.50 -17.96 -8.29
N ARG A 247 3.29 -19.09 -7.58
CA ARG A 247 2.59 -20.26 -8.15
C ARG A 247 1.10 -20.01 -8.39
N ALA A 248 0.45 -19.17 -7.59
CA ALA A 248 -0.99 -18.89 -7.71
C ALA A 248 -1.30 -17.80 -8.75
N GLY A 249 -0.46 -16.76 -8.85
CA GLY A 249 -0.80 -15.56 -9.60
C GLY A 249 0.26 -15.03 -10.56
N SER A 250 1.40 -15.67 -10.70
CA SER A 250 2.58 -15.18 -11.42
C SER A 250 3.20 -13.89 -10.85
N ALA A 251 4.41 -13.53 -11.33
CA ALA A 251 5.09 -12.29 -10.94
C ALA A 251 4.31 -11.03 -11.31
N GLU A 252 3.49 -11.07 -12.37
CA GLU A 252 2.72 -9.93 -12.90
C GLU A 252 1.63 -9.44 -11.95
N ARG A 253 1.24 -10.23 -10.97
CA ARG A 253 0.15 -9.92 -10.03
C ARG A 253 0.62 -9.72 -8.59
N ILE A 254 1.92 -9.55 -8.39
CA ILE A 254 2.53 -9.25 -7.10
C ILE A 254 3.17 -7.87 -7.17
N VAL A 255 2.89 -7.02 -6.19
CA VAL A 255 3.36 -5.63 -6.14
C VAL A 255 4.10 -5.41 -4.82
N PHE A 256 5.35 -4.95 -4.92
CA PHE A 256 6.15 -4.64 -3.74
C PHE A 256 5.67 -3.40 -3.00
N GLY A 257 5.68 -3.45 -1.67
CA GLY A 257 5.46 -2.32 -0.78
C GLY A 257 6.08 -2.52 0.60
N THR A 258 6.29 -1.46 1.36
CA THR A 258 6.91 -1.52 2.69
C THR A 258 5.97 -1.23 3.84
N ASP A 259 4.86 -0.53 3.62
CA ASP A 259 4.01 0.03 4.67
C ASP A 259 4.78 1.00 5.59
N SER A 260 5.72 1.75 5.02
CA SER A 260 6.46 2.80 5.71
C SER A 260 5.54 3.94 6.10
N SER A 261 5.74 4.55 7.27
CA SER A 261 4.74 5.51 7.76
C SER A 261 5.30 6.57 8.72
N PHE A 262 5.95 6.15 9.79
CA PHE A 262 6.34 7.04 10.89
C PHE A 262 7.79 7.47 10.81
N PHE A 263 8.08 8.70 11.24
CA PHE A 263 9.41 9.14 11.54
C PHE A 263 9.66 9.08 13.07
N PRO A 264 10.92 8.81 13.50
CA PRO A 264 12.17 8.76 12.72
C PRO A 264 12.45 7.40 12.03
N ARG A 265 11.56 6.42 12.08
CA ARG A 265 11.77 5.13 11.41
C ARG A 265 12.00 5.30 9.89
N GLY A 266 11.18 6.17 9.24
CA GLY A 266 11.28 6.47 7.82
C GLY A 266 11.00 5.28 6.91
N PHE A 267 11.73 5.19 5.81
CA PHE A 267 11.62 4.10 4.85
C PHE A 267 12.13 2.79 5.45
N ARG A 268 11.32 1.73 5.37
CA ARG A 268 11.60 0.41 5.95
C ARG A 268 12.50 -0.43 5.04
N PHE A 269 13.76 -0.04 4.93
CA PHE A 269 14.73 -0.74 4.08
C PHE A 269 14.87 -2.22 4.43
N ASN A 270 14.74 -2.57 5.70
CA ASN A 270 14.75 -3.97 6.15
C ASN A 270 13.66 -4.83 5.47
N ILE A 271 12.49 -4.27 5.19
CA ILE A 271 11.42 -4.98 4.46
C ILE A 271 11.79 -5.18 2.99
N LEU A 272 12.35 -4.13 2.35
CA LEU A 272 12.86 -4.26 0.98
C LEU A 272 13.92 -5.35 0.88
N GLU A 273 14.91 -5.30 1.76
CA GLU A 273 16.04 -6.25 1.76
C GLU A 273 15.57 -7.69 2.01
N GLU A 274 14.70 -7.91 3.01
CA GLU A 274 14.13 -9.22 3.33
C GLU A 274 13.35 -9.79 2.15
N GLN A 275 12.44 -8.99 1.56
CA GLN A 275 11.59 -9.45 0.46
C GLN A 275 12.41 -9.68 -0.82
N TYR A 276 13.36 -8.80 -1.13
CA TYR A 276 14.24 -8.97 -2.28
C TYR A 276 15.06 -10.25 -2.17
N ASN A 277 15.70 -10.48 -1.03
CA ASN A 277 16.47 -11.70 -0.76
C ASN A 277 15.60 -12.96 -0.83
N ALA A 278 14.37 -12.89 -0.32
CA ALA A 278 13.41 -14.00 -0.40
C ALA A 278 13.07 -14.33 -1.85
N VAL A 279 12.71 -13.34 -2.66
CA VAL A 279 12.39 -13.52 -4.09
C VAL A 279 13.59 -14.06 -4.82
N MET A 280 14.79 -13.48 -4.64
CA MET A 280 16.03 -13.95 -5.27
C MET A 280 16.40 -15.40 -4.90
N SER A 281 16.07 -15.84 -3.69
CA SER A 281 16.36 -17.22 -3.24
C SER A 281 15.47 -18.28 -3.90
N ILE A 282 14.24 -17.90 -4.31
CA ILE A 282 13.26 -18.84 -4.89
C ILE A 282 13.13 -18.75 -6.40
N CYS A 283 13.47 -17.62 -7.02
CA CYS A 283 13.36 -17.42 -8.48
C CYS A 283 14.03 -18.52 -9.30
N PRO A 284 15.27 -18.96 -9.00
CA PRO A 284 15.90 -20.04 -9.78
C PRO A 284 15.14 -21.37 -9.71
N GLN A 285 14.49 -21.65 -8.57
CA GLN A 285 13.74 -22.89 -8.36
C GLN A 285 12.39 -22.89 -9.10
N LEU A 286 11.86 -21.70 -9.39
CA LEU A 286 10.58 -21.50 -10.08
C LEU A 286 10.74 -21.13 -11.55
N CYS A 287 11.98 -21.08 -12.06
CA CYS A 287 12.31 -20.65 -13.43
C CYS A 287 11.93 -19.17 -13.69
N TYR A 288 11.91 -18.30 -12.69
CA TYR A 288 11.73 -16.86 -12.83
C TYR A 288 13.05 -16.16 -13.16
N SER A 289 12.96 -15.11 -13.96
CA SER A 289 14.08 -14.31 -14.44
C SER A 289 14.28 -13.02 -13.63
N LYS A 290 15.31 -12.25 -13.96
CA LYS A 290 15.47 -10.89 -13.43
C LYS A 290 14.33 -9.95 -13.86
N ASP A 291 13.74 -10.17 -15.03
CA ASP A 291 12.61 -9.40 -15.52
C ASP A 291 11.38 -9.62 -14.64
N ASP A 292 11.17 -10.84 -14.12
CA ASP A 292 10.09 -11.16 -13.19
C ASP A 292 10.31 -10.48 -11.83
N VAL A 293 11.56 -10.37 -11.38
CA VAL A 293 11.89 -9.59 -10.16
C VAL A 293 11.57 -8.12 -10.37
N ASP A 294 11.92 -7.54 -11.52
CA ASP A 294 11.61 -6.15 -11.86
C ASP A 294 10.08 -5.90 -12.00
N LEU A 295 9.31 -6.89 -12.43
CA LEU A 295 7.85 -6.82 -12.38
C LEU A 295 7.36 -6.56 -10.95
N ILE A 296 7.81 -7.36 -9.98
CA ILE A 296 7.36 -7.28 -8.57
C ILE A 296 7.76 -5.94 -7.95
N PHE A 297 9.03 -5.54 -8.09
CA PHE A 297 9.60 -4.40 -7.36
C PHE A 297 9.37 -3.05 -8.05
N ARG A 298 8.89 -3.03 -9.31
CA ARG A 298 8.71 -1.79 -10.05
C ARG A 298 7.61 -1.84 -11.12
N LYS A 299 7.74 -2.69 -12.13
CA LYS A 299 6.95 -2.59 -13.37
C LYS A 299 5.45 -2.76 -13.16
N ASN A 300 5.03 -3.64 -12.24
CA ASN A 300 3.61 -3.89 -12.00
C ASN A 300 2.89 -2.66 -11.49
N ILE A 301 3.42 -1.97 -10.48
CA ILE A 301 2.74 -0.77 -9.97
C ILE A 301 2.71 0.35 -11.03
N LEU A 302 3.76 0.49 -11.84
CA LEU A 302 3.77 1.45 -12.93
C LEU A 302 2.71 1.12 -14.01
N ARG A 303 2.57 -0.16 -14.36
CA ARG A 303 1.55 -0.65 -15.31
C ARG A 303 0.13 -0.44 -14.76
N LEU A 304 -0.10 -0.80 -13.51
CA LEU A 304 -1.43 -0.71 -12.88
C LEU A 304 -1.92 0.72 -12.67
N THR A 305 -1.00 1.67 -12.56
CA THR A 305 -1.31 3.07 -12.22
C THR A 305 -1.06 4.04 -13.36
N GLY A 306 -0.36 3.63 -14.42
CA GLY A 306 0.09 4.52 -15.47
C GLY A 306 1.12 5.57 -15.01
N PHE A 307 1.61 5.47 -13.78
CA PHE A 307 2.55 6.43 -13.21
C PHE A 307 3.90 6.38 -13.96
N LYS A 308 4.49 7.54 -14.14
CA LYS A 308 5.81 7.70 -14.77
C LYS A 308 6.74 8.39 -13.79
N PRO A 309 7.66 7.66 -13.14
CA PRO A 309 8.73 8.29 -12.39
C PRO A 309 9.52 9.22 -13.31
N ILE A 310 9.97 10.36 -12.80
CA ILE A 310 10.94 11.15 -13.55
C ILE A 310 12.23 10.35 -13.52
N GLN A 311 12.72 10.01 -14.68
CA GLN A 311 14.10 9.55 -14.87
C GLN A 311 14.95 10.82 -14.89
N ASP A 312 15.79 10.99 -13.86
CA ASP A 312 16.76 12.10 -13.80
C ASP A 312 17.75 12.03 -14.96
#